data_354c75db78dc4329885ad13a0a26f292
#
_entry.id   354c75db78dc4329885ad13a0a26f292
#
_cell.length_a   1.000
_cell.length_b   1.000
_cell.length_c   1.000
_cell.angle_alpha   90.00
_cell.angle_beta   90.00
_cell.angle_gamma   90.00
#
_symmetry.space_group_name_H-M   'P 1'
#
loop_
_entity.id
_entity.type
_entity.pdbx_description
1 polymer ?
#
loop_
_entity_poly.entity_id
_entity_poly.type
_entity_poly.pdbx_seq_one_letter_code
_entity_poly.pdbx_strand_id
1 'polypeptide(L)'
;MVKVPFLFIVFFLIGACWAVVHAAGSGYPDRPITVIVPVPPGGSTDIGARLLAQFMEKQLRQPVVVVNRPGAAGTIGGYALSSAKPDGYTLGYFPSSTAVPEIFSYFYSAPYSSSDLRPICRVHVPIITISVKVDAPWNSLKELVEFARKNPSMKFGHIGKSTTQYLMIKTLANAENLRIVDVPFDGDGTMVPALLGGHVPVATPVLSVIKPMLEGKKLKAFSVWLQTRAPSVPDIPAMPEFGYKIPYVPFQGFYAPKETPDEVIKKIDEVVRKVTEDKEFQDKNKAMDMVVEYEDTTLHEKYLLRYKTNVQVFLREEGLVKK
;
A
#
# COMPACT_ATOMS: atom_id res chain seq x y z
N MET A 1 -72.89 14.76 -54.07
CA MET A 1 -72.04 15.41 -53.07
C MET A 1 -71.74 14.38 -51.98
N VAL A 2 -70.62 13.74 -52.08
CA VAL A 2 -70.18 12.67 -51.09
C VAL A 2 -69.05 13.26 -50.27
N LYS A 3 -69.22 13.36 -48.94
CA LYS A 3 -68.19 13.83 -48.01
C LYS A 3 -67.34 12.65 -47.63
N VAL A 4 -66.03 12.71 -47.87
CA VAL A 4 -65.01 11.76 -47.40
C VAL A 4 -64.45 12.30 -46.11
N PRO A 5 -64.38 11.48 -44.99
CA PRO A 5 -63.71 11.88 -43.76
C PRO A 5 -62.20 11.58 -43.84
N PHE A 6 -61.39 12.55 -43.46
CA PHE A 6 -59.95 12.52 -43.38
C PHE A 6 -59.53 11.79 -42.12
N LEU A 7 -58.95 10.59 -42.28
CA LEU A 7 -58.45 9.77 -41.17
C LEU A 7 -57.00 10.18 -40.85
N PHE A 8 -56.75 10.84 -39.70
CA PHE A 8 -55.42 11.15 -39.19
C PHE A 8 -54.78 9.88 -38.61
N ILE A 9 -53.78 9.35 -39.31
CA ILE A 9 -52.91 8.29 -38.76
C ILE A 9 -51.78 8.98 -37.97
N VAL A 10 -51.89 8.93 -36.65
CA VAL A 10 -50.81 9.34 -35.74
C VAL A 10 -49.85 8.16 -35.62
N PHE A 11 -48.67 8.26 -36.26
CA PHE A 11 -47.53 7.35 -36.07
C PHE A 11 -46.90 7.67 -34.72
N PHE A 12 -47.11 6.78 -33.73
CA PHE A 12 -46.45 6.80 -32.45
C PHE A 12 -45.02 6.20 -32.67
N LEU A 13 -44.01 7.04 -32.87
CA LEU A 13 -42.59 6.66 -32.87
C LEU A 13 -42.18 6.35 -31.41
N ILE A 14 -42.28 5.08 -31.01
CA ILE A 14 -41.66 4.59 -29.80
C ILE A 14 -40.17 4.53 -30.10
N GLY A 15 -39.45 5.58 -29.72
CA GLY A 15 -38.00 5.58 -29.65
C GLY A 15 -37.49 4.58 -28.59
N ALA A 16 -37.24 3.34 -29.00
CA ALA A 16 -36.48 2.40 -28.15
C ALA A 16 -35.07 2.95 -27.96
N CYS A 17 -34.87 3.63 -26.84
CA CYS A 17 -33.54 3.98 -26.34
C CYS A 17 -32.84 2.66 -25.95
N TRP A 18 -32.15 2.05 -26.90
CA TRP A 18 -31.27 0.95 -26.62
C TRP A 18 -30.10 1.53 -25.83
N ALA A 19 -30.17 1.41 -24.51
CA ALA A 19 -28.98 1.50 -23.68
C ALA A 19 -28.05 0.37 -24.16
N VAL A 20 -27.02 0.76 -24.91
CA VAL A 20 -25.89 -0.14 -25.22
C VAL A 20 -25.20 -0.38 -23.89
N VAL A 21 -25.64 -1.39 -23.16
CA VAL A 21 -24.83 -2.01 -22.13
C VAL A 21 -23.64 -2.57 -22.89
N HIS A 22 -22.52 -1.87 -22.86
CA HIS A 22 -21.25 -2.44 -23.23
C HIS A 22 -20.98 -3.55 -22.21
N ALA A 23 -21.51 -4.74 -22.51
CA ALA A 23 -20.96 -5.94 -21.94
C ALA A 23 -19.46 -5.87 -22.25
N ALA A 24 -18.61 -5.82 -21.22
CA ALA A 24 -17.18 -6.04 -21.36
C ALA A 24 -17.02 -7.50 -21.85
N GLY A 25 -17.35 -7.71 -23.11
CA GLY A 25 -17.35 -9.01 -23.76
C GLY A 25 -15.93 -9.42 -24.07
N SER A 26 -15.65 -10.69 -23.86
CA SER A 26 -14.59 -11.62 -24.34
C SER A 26 -13.20 -11.07 -24.79
N GLY A 27 -12.92 -9.77 -24.69
CA GLY A 27 -11.70 -9.09 -25.15
C GLY A 27 -10.96 -8.23 -24.12
N TYR A 28 -11.44 -8.12 -22.87
CA TYR A 28 -10.72 -7.34 -21.85
C TYR A 28 -9.47 -8.10 -21.37
N PRO A 29 -8.29 -7.41 -21.29
CA PRO A 29 -7.99 -6.08 -21.82
C PRO A 29 -7.63 -6.11 -23.31
N ASP A 30 -8.05 -5.09 -24.09
CA ASP A 30 -7.72 -4.89 -25.50
C ASP A 30 -6.73 -3.72 -25.74
N ARG A 31 -6.34 -3.03 -24.67
CA ARG A 31 -5.41 -1.90 -24.67
C ARG A 31 -4.59 -1.85 -23.38
N PRO A 32 -3.53 -1.00 -23.30
CA PRO A 32 -2.69 -0.90 -22.12
C PRO A 32 -3.47 -0.56 -20.85
N ILE A 33 -3.06 -1.19 -19.74
CA ILE A 33 -3.57 -0.91 -18.39
C ILE A 33 -2.58 0.02 -17.68
N THR A 34 -3.09 1.07 -17.03
CA THR A 34 -2.31 1.95 -16.16
C THR A 34 -2.45 1.51 -14.71
N VAL A 35 -1.33 1.36 -14.01
CA VAL A 35 -1.29 1.09 -12.56
C VAL A 35 -0.75 2.30 -11.83
N ILE A 36 -1.61 2.99 -11.07
CA ILE A 36 -1.22 4.13 -10.23
C ILE A 36 -0.52 3.60 -8.97
N VAL A 37 0.66 4.16 -8.68
CA VAL A 37 1.42 3.93 -7.46
C VAL A 37 1.53 5.25 -6.69
N PRO A 38 1.06 5.33 -5.42
CA PRO A 38 0.89 6.59 -4.69
C PRO A 38 2.17 7.07 -3.98
N VAL A 39 3.31 6.50 -4.32
CA VAL A 39 4.63 6.82 -3.72
C VAL A 39 5.65 7.16 -4.79
N PRO A 40 6.76 7.85 -4.43
CA PRO A 40 7.87 8.07 -5.36
C PRO A 40 8.49 6.76 -5.86
N PRO A 41 9.16 6.78 -7.02
CA PRO A 41 9.92 5.63 -7.51
C PRO A 41 10.98 5.13 -6.51
N GLY A 42 11.25 3.82 -6.52
CA GLY A 42 12.30 3.17 -5.73
C GLY A 42 11.90 2.75 -4.31
N GLY A 43 10.67 3.02 -3.87
CA GLY A 43 10.11 2.44 -2.64
C GLY A 43 9.56 1.03 -2.87
N SER A 44 9.31 0.28 -1.78
CA SER A 44 8.83 -1.11 -1.86
C SER A 44 7.54 -1.28 -2.67
N THR A 45 6.61 -0.33 -2.57
CA THR A 45 5.35 -0.34 -3.34
C THR A 45 5.62 -0.16 -4.85
N ASP A 46 6.54 0.73 -5.23
CA ASP A 46 6.91 0.94 -6.64
C ASP A 46 7.62 -0.29 -7.22
N ILE A 47 8.59 -0.84 -6.48
CA ILE A 47 9.32 -2.05 -6.88
C ILE A 47 8.34 -3.22 -7.08
N GLY A 48 7.45 -3.45 -6.12
CA GLY A 48 6.43 -4.51 -6.19
C GLY A 48 5.47 -4.34 -7.35
N ALA A 49 4.97 -3.11 -7.57
CA ALA A 49 4.09 -2.79 -8.69
C ALA A 49 4.74 -3.06 -10.04
N ARG A 50 6.02 -2.66 -10.23
CA ARG A 50 6.75 -2.88 -11.49
C ARG A 50 7.02 -4.36 -11.74
N LEU A 51 7.39 -5.09 -10.70
CA LEU A 51 7.57 -6.53 -10.82
C LEU A 51 6.26 -7.24 -11.20
N LEU A 52 5.15 -6.90 -10.51
CA LEU A 52 3.82 -7.43 -10.84
C LEU A 52 3.42 -7.06 -12.28
N ALA A 53 3.59 -5.81 -12.69
CA ALA A 53 3.27 -5.32 -14.03
C ALA A 53 4.00 -6.15 -15.10
N GLN A 54 5.30 -6.40 -14.94
CA GLN A 54 6.11 -7.20 -15.88
C GLN A 54 5.54 -8.62 -16.10
N PHE A 55 5.05 -9.27 -15.02
CA PHE A 55 4.48 -10.61 -15.12
C PHE A 55 3.02 -10.58 -15.58
N MET A 56 2.25 -9.55 -15.20
CA MET A 56 0.88 -9.34 -15.67
C MET A 56 0.84 -9.12 -17.19
N GLU A 57 1.80 -8.38 -17.78
CA GLU A 57 1.92 -8.18 -19.23
C GLU A 57 2.01 -9.52 -19.98
N LYS A 58 2.81 -10.46 -19.46
CA LYS A 58 2.94 -11.81 -20.06
C LYS A 58 1.59 -12.55 -20.07
N GLN A 59 0.79 -12.41 -19.00
CA GLN A 59 -0.51 -13.08 -18.85
C GLN A 59 -1.63 -12.41 -19.65
N LEU A 60 -1.64 -11.08 -19.67
CA LEU A 60 -2.68 -10.25 -20.30
C LEU A 60 -2.44 -10.04 -21.79
N ARG A 61 -1.19 -10.20 -22.27
CA ARG A 61 -0.75 -9.85 -23.63
C ARG A 61 -1.04 -8.38 -23.98
N GLN A 62 -1.05 -7.53 -22.98
CA GLN A 62 -1.23 -6.09 -23.06
C GLN A 62 -0.24 -5.40 -22.14
N PRO A 63 0.29 -4.21 -22.50
CA PRO A 63 1.17 -3.46 -21.64
C PRO A 63 0.51 -3.10 -20.30
N VAL A 64 1.27 -3.21 -19.20
CA VAL A 64 0.85 -2.77 -17.86
C VAL A 64 1.81 -1.68 -17.39
N VAL A 65 1.38 -0.44 -17.47
CA VAL A 65 2.23 0.75 -17.28
C VAL A 65 2.10 1.29 -15.86
N VAL A 66 3.18 1.26 -15.10
CA VAL A 66 3.23 1.83 -13.74
C VAL A 66 3.48 3.34 -13.79
N VAL A 67 2.58 4.11 -13.15
CA VAL A 67 2.64 5.57 -13.07
C VAL A 67 2.66 6.01 -11.61
N ASN A 68 3.73 6.66 -11.18
CA ASN A 68 3.82 7.20 -9.83
C ASN A 68 3.03 8.51 -9.70
N ARG A 69 2.17 8.58 -8.68
CA ARG A 69 1.37 9.76 -8.29
C ARG A 69 1.56 10.03 -6.79
N PRO A 70 2.77 10.44 -6.38
CA PRO A 70 3.07 10.68 -4.97
C PRO A 70 2.45 11.99 -4.47
N GLY A 71 2.49 12.17 -3.16
CA GLY A 71 2.13 13.41 -2.47
C GLY A 71 0.96 13.23 -1.49
N ALA A 72 0.91 14.12 -0.50
CA ALA A 72 -0.09 14.15 0.57
C ALA A 72 -0.33 12.76 1.20
N ALA A 73 0.74 12.09 1.62
CA ALA A 73 0.69 10.75 2.21
C ALA A 73 0.01 9.68 1.30
N GLY A 74 0.12 9.82 -0.03
CA GLY A 74 -0.46 8.92 -1.02
C GLY A 74 -1.89 9.27 -1.44
N THR A 75 -2.52 10.31 -0.85
CA THR A 75 -3.91 10.64 -1.16
C THR A 75 -4.10 11.22 -2.56
N ILE A 76 -3.06 11.81 -3.17
CA ILE A 76 -3.10 12.25 -4.57
C ILE A 76 -3.30 11.05 -5.50
N GLY A 77 -2.54 9.97 -5.29
CA GLY A 77 -2.69 8.74 -6.08
C GLY A 77 -4.02 8.02 -5.81
N GLY A 78 -4.46 7.98 -4.55
CA GLY A 78 -5.74 7.41 -4.16
C GLY A 78 -6.93 8.14 -4.80
N TYR A 79 -6.93 9.48 -4.78
CA TYR A 79 -7.94 10.30 -5.43
C TYR A 79 -7.93 10.15 -6.96
N ALA A 80 -6.74 10.09 -7.56
CA ALA A 80 -6.62 9.86 -8.99
C ALA A 80 -7.24 8.53 -9.43
N LEU A 81 -7.14 7.47 -8.60
CA LEU A 81 -7.83 6.22 -8.87
C LEU A 81 -9.34 6.32 -8.65
N SER A 82 -9.79 6.86 -7.50
CA SER A 82 -11.22 6.92 -7.17
C SER A 82 -12.02 7.74 -8.18
N SER A 83 -11.36 8.70 -8.86
CA SER A 83 -11.95 9.55 -9.90
C SER A 83 -11.77 9.02 -11.32
N ALA A 84 -11.08 7.89 -11.50
CA ALA A 84 -10.85 7.31 -12.81
C ALA A 84 -12.11 6.61 -13.35
N LYS A 85 -12.15 6.36 -14.68
CA LYS A 85 -13.23 5.58 -15.28
C LYS A 85 -13.23 4.15 -14.74
N PRO A 86 -14.40 3.60 -14.38
CA PRO A 86 -14.49 2.25 -13.81
C PRO A 86 -14.53 1.17 -14.91
N ASP A 87 -13.61 1.25 -15.86
CA ASP A 87 -13.53 0.36 -17.04
C ASP A 87 -12.38 -0.67 -16.94
N GLY A 88 -11.63 -0.67 -15.83
CA GLY A 88 -10.53 -1.59 -15.57
C GLY A 88 -9.19 -1.20 -16.19
N TYR A 89 -9.10 -0.12 -16.98
CA TYR A 89 -7.84 0.31 -17.60
C TYR A 89 -7.02 1.27 -16.73
N THR A 90 -7.59 1.69 -15.60
CA THR A 90 -6.85 2.37 -14.54
C THR A 90 -7.03 1.59 -13.24
N LEU A 91 -5.94 1.04 -12.73
CA LEU A 91 -5.87 0.32 -11.47
C LEU A 91 -4.95 1.08 -10.51
N GLY A 92 -5.05 0.77 -9.22
CA GLY A 92 -4.11 1.25 -8.20
C GLY A 92 -3.40 0.06 -7.57
N TYR A 93 -2.09 0.20 -7.33
CA TYR A 93 -1.37 -0.70 -6.44
C TYR A 93 -0.97 0.08 -5.19
N PHE A 94 -1.69 -0.15 -4.11
CA PHE A 94 -1.71 0.73 -2.93
C PHE A 94 -1.21 0.05 -1.66
N PRO A 95 -0.43 0.77 -0.85
CA PRO A 95 -0.19 0.38 0.54
C PRO A 95 -1.46 0.61 1.37
N SER A 96 -1.53 -0.05 2.51
CA SER A 96 -2.67 0.01 3.43
C SER A 96 -3.11 1.43 3.82
N SER A 97 -2.16 2.37 3.95
CA SER A 97 -2.46 3.76 4.28
C SER A 97 -3.25 4.51 3.19
N THR A 98 -2.98 4.21 1.92
CA THR A 98 -3.72 4.78 0.79
C THR A 98 -5.03 4.03 0.55
N ALA A 99 -5.05 2.72 0.77
CA ALA A 99 -6.25 1.91 0.59
C ALA A 99 -7.36 2.23 1.59
N VAL A 100 -7.01 2.68 2.80
CA VAL A 100 -7.95 2.95 3.90
C VAL A 100 -7.65 4.31 4.55
N PRO A 101 -7.81 5.43 3.82
CA PRO A 101 -7.38 6.75 4.27
C PRO A 101 -8.15 7.25 5.49
N GLU A 102 -9.41 6.84 5.67
CA GLU A 102 -10.26 7.27 6.77
C GLU A 102 -9.75 6.86 8.16
N ILE A 103 -8.94 5.81 8.27
CA ILE A 103 -8.32 5.42 9.55
C ILE A 103 -7.41 6.52 10.07
N PHE A 104 -6.77 7.23 9.14
CA PHE A 104 -5.80 8.25 9.42
C PHE A 104 -6.36 9.68 9.31
N SER A 105 -7.69 9.84 9.27
CA SER A 105 -8.39 11.13 9.16
C SER A 105 -8.03 12.12 10.27
N TYR A 106 -7.51 11.65 11.40
CA TYR A 106 -7.00 12.48 12.48
C TYR A 106 -5.68 13.20 12.14
N PHE A 107 -4.92 12.69 11.17
CA PHE A 107 -3.63 13.27 10.78
C PHE A 107 -3.74 14.10 9.50
N TYR A 108 -4.68 13.77 8.62
CA TYR A 108 -4.91 14.48 7.36
C TYR A 108 -6.31 14.20 6.82
N SER A 109 -6.79 15.06 5.91
CA SER A 109 -8.04 14.85 5.19
C SER A 109 -7.75 14.31 3.80
N ALA A 110 -8.29 13.13 3.47
CA ALA A 110 -8.27 12.60 2.12
C ALA A 110 -9.54 13.01 1.35
N PRO A 111 -9.45 13.36 0.07
CA PRO A 111 -10.62 13.72 -0.74
C PRO A 111 -11.40 12.49 -1.25
N TYR A 112 -11.13 11.32 -0.71
CA TYR A 112 -11.81 10.05 -1.01
C TYR A 112 -11.78 9.17 0.25
N SER A 113 -12.58 8.10 0.23
CA SER A 113 -12.61 7.07 1.26
C SER A 113 -12.34 5.68 0.67
N SER A 114 -12.13 4.67 1.51
CA SER A 114 -11.98 3.29 1.02
C SER A 114 -13.23 2.76 0.33
N SER A 115 -14.41 3.34 0.59
CA SER A 115 -15.66 2.97 -0.09
C SER A 115 -15.76 3.47 -1.53
N ASP A 116 -14.85 4.37 -1.95
CA ASP A 116 -14.73 4.85 -3.34
C ASP A 116 -13.78 3.96 -4.17
N LEU A 117 -13.16 2.99 -3.50
CA LEU A 117 -12.25 2.01 -4.09
C LEU A 117 -12.87 0.61 -3.98
N ARG A 118 -12.64 -0.18 -5.01
CA ARG A 118 -12.98 -1.60 -5.04
C ARG A 118 -11.72 -2.43 -4.88
N PRO A 119 -11.55 -3.21 -3.80
CA PRO A 119 -10.41 -4.09 -3.63
C PRO A 119 -10.45 -5.21 -4.66
N ILE A 120 -9.27 -5.58 -5.18
CA ILE A 120 -9.11 -6.71 -6.09
C ILE A 120 -8.42 -7.86 -5.35
N CYS A 121 -7.20 -7.64 -4.87
CA CYS A 121 -6.46 -8.65 -4.13
C CYS A 121 -5.35 -8.01 -3.28
N ARG A 122 -4.96 -8.70 -2.21
CA ARG A 122 -3.73 -8.42 -1.46
C ARG A 122 -2.58 -9.23 -2.06
N VAL A 123 -1.39 -8.66 -2.12
CA VAL A 123 -0.24 -9.35 -2.73
C VAL A 123 0.98 -9.36 -1.82
N HIS A 124 1.42 -8.19 -1.33
CA HIS A 124 2.64 -8.11 -0.55
C HIS A 124 2.42 -7.67 0.89
N VAL A 125 3.29 -8.16 1.77
CA VAL A 125 3.44 -7.72 3.16
C VAL A 125 4.80 -7.04 3.30
N PRO A 126 4.86 -5.70 3.39
CA PRO A 126 6.11 -5.01 3.62
C PRO A 126 6.62 -5.23 5.05
N ILE A 127 7.88 -5.62 5.18
CA ILE A 127 8.54 -5.78 6.47
C ILE A 127 9.18 -4.45 6.86
N ILE A 128 8.62 -3.77 7.84
CA ILE A 128 9.16 -2.50 8.35
C ILE A 128 10.25 -2.80 9.39
N THR A 129 11.33 -2.01 9.38
CA THR A 129 12.45 -2.17 10.31
C THR A 129 12.67 -0.92 11.15
N ILE A 130 13.35 -1.04 12.29
CA ILE A 130 14.05 0.09 12.94
C ILE A 130 15.52 -0.03 12.57
N SER A 131 16.03 0.94 11.82
CA SER A 131 17.37 0.88 11.24
C SER A 131 18.21 2.11 11.55
N VAL A 132 19.51 1.88 11.64
CA VAL A 132 20.54 2.91 11.89
C VAL A 132 21.74 2.66 10.95
N LYS A 133 22.64 3.65 10.83
CA LYS A 133 23.93 3.44 10.16
C LYS A 133 24.76 2.39 10.89
N VAL A 134 25.63 1.68 10.18
CA VAL A 134 26.50 0.66 10.78
C VAL A 134 27.44 1.24 11.81
N ASP A 135 27.94 2.46 11.61
CA ASP A 135 28.83 3.20 12.52
C ASP A 135 28.11 3.93 13.67
N ALA A 136 26.77 3.81 13.76
CA ALA A 136 26.01 4.32 14.90
C ALA A 136 26.47 3.66 16.21
N PRO A 137 26.52 4.41 17.32
CA PRO A 137 27.11 3.93 18.58
C PRO A 137 26.29 2.84 19.30
N TRP A 138 25.12 2.49 18.75
CA TRP A 138 24.22 1.47 19.32
C TRP A 138 24.34 0.15 18.57
N ASN A 139 24.31 -0.97 19.30
CA ASN A 139 24.36 -2.32 18.74
C ASN A 139 23.08 -3.11 19.01
N SER A 140 22.10 -2.50 19.68
CA SER A 140 20.81 -3.11 19.97
C SER A 140 19.70 -2.05 20.07
N LEU A 141 18.44 -2.50 19.96
CA LEU A 141 17.29 -1.64 20.20
C LEU A 141 17.30 -1.08 21.63
N LYS A 142 17.75 -1.88 22.61
CA LYS A 142 17.84 -1.47 24.01
C LYS A 142 18.81 -0.29 24.19
N GLU A 143 20.01 -0.39 23.61
CA GLU A 143 21.00 0.70 23.67
C GLU A 143 20.51 1.98 23.00
N LEU A 144 19.82 1.83 21.84
CA LEU A 144 19.18 2.95 21.16
C LEU A 144 18.13 3.62 22.06
N VAL A 145 17.26 2.85 22.72
CA VAL A 145 16.23 3.35 23.63
C VAL A 145 16.85 4.07 24.81
N GLU A 146 17.87 3.48 25.46
CA GLU A 146 18.58 4.11 26.59
C GLU A 146 19.24 5.44 26.19
N PHE A 147 19.82 5.49 24.99
CA PHE A 147 20.38 6.72 24.46
C PHE A 147 19.29 7.75 24.17
N ALA A 148 18.21 7.37 23.48
CA ALA A 148 17.10 8.27 23.16
C ALA A 148 16.44 8.87 24.41
N ARG A 149 16.35 8.09 25.50
CA ARG A 149 15.82 8.54 26.79
C ARG A 149 16.67 9.69 27.41
N LYS A 150 17.99 9.64 27.20
CA LYS A 150 18.94 10.68 27.66
C LYS A 150 19.07 11.86 26.69
N ASN A 151 18.61 11.68 25.45
CA ASN A 151 18.72 12.69 24.38
C ASN A 151 17.32 13.02 23.83
N PRO A 152 16.49 13.75 24.57
CA PRO A 152 15.21 14.22 24.09
C PRO A 152 15.42 15.06 22.82
N SER A 153 14.52 14.97 21.86
CA SER A 153 14.63 15.56 20.52
C SER A 153 15.50 14.77 19.52
N MET A 154 15.87 13.53 19.81
CA MET A 154 16.45 12.64 18.82
C MET A 154 15.50 12.46 17.63
N LYS A 155 16.03 12.58 16.41
CA LYS A 155 15.25 12.52 15.17
C LYS A 155 15.01 11.08 14.73
N PHE A 156 13.76 10.77 14.39
CA PHE A 156 13.36 9.47 13.80
C PHE A 156 12.68 9.69 12.46
N GLY A 157 13.24 9.10 11.39
CA GLY A 157 12.71 9.20 10.04
C GLY A 157 11.58 8.20 9.78
N HIS A 158 10.52 8.66 9.12
CA HIS A 158 9.39 7.84 8.66
C HIS A 158 8.78 8.42 7.39
N ILE A 159 7.89 7.69 6.71
CA ILE A 159 7.29 8.11 5.43
C ILE A 159 5.87 8.68 5.57
N GLY A 160 5.59 9.36 6.68
CA GLY A 160 4.30 10.02 6.93
C GLY A 160 3.53 9.43 8.12
N LYS A 161 2.73 10.27 8.77
CA LYS A 161 2.02 9.94 10.02
C LYS A 161 0.92 8.88 9.87
N SER A 162 0.47 8.64 8.66
CA SER A 162 -0.53 7.62 8.33
C SER A 162 0.06 6.25 8.01
N THR A 163 1.36 6.05 8.24
CA THR A 163 2.04 4.82 7.84
C THR A 163 2.42 3.95 9.03
N THR A 164 2.61 2.67 8.76
CA THR A 164 3.12 1.72 9.78
C THR A 164 4.49 2.13 10.29
N GLN A 165 5.31 2.77 9.46
CA GLN A 165 6.61 3.30 9.85
C GLN A 165 6.51 4.31 10.99
N TYR A 166 5.57 5.27 10.89
CA TYR A 166 5.31 6.22 11.96
C TYR A 166 4.75 5.52 13.20
N LEU A 167 3.81 4.61 13.03
CA LEU A 167 3.19 3.90 14.14
C LEU A 167 4.21 3.03 14.90
N MET A 168 5.16 2.41 14.20
CA MET A 168 6.26 1.69 14.83
C MET A 168 7.11 2.58 15.74
N ILE A 169 7.45 3.78 15.27
CA ILE A 169 8.18 4.78 16.06
C ILE A 169 7.36 5.22 17.29
N LYS A 170 6.07 5.47 17.10
CA LYS A 170 5.19 5.94 18.19
C LYS A 170 4.95 4.85 19.23
N THR A 171 4.78 3.60 18.80
CA THR A 171 4.67 2.46 19.73
C THR A 171 5.92 2.39 20.61
N LEU A 172 7.11 2.44 20.00
CA LEU A 172 8.37 2.46 20.75
C LEU A 172 8.44 3.68 21.70
N ALA A 173 8.17 4.87 21.18
CA ALA A 173 8.28 6.10 21.94
C ALA A 173 7.29 6.13 23.12
N ASN A 174 6.05 5.68 22.94
CA ASN A 174 5.04 5.63 24.00
C ASN A 174 5.41 4.59 25.07
N ALA A 175 5.77 3.36 24.65
CA ALA A 175 6.13 2.28 25.58
C ALA A 175 7.34 2.66 26.46
N GLU A 176 8.30 3.40 25.91
CA GLU A 176 9.55 3.76 26.55
C GLU A 176 9.57 5.20 27.13
N ASN A 177 8.44 5.93 27.05
CA ASN A 177 8.32 7.35 27.45
C ASN A 177 9.40 8.26 26.80
N LEU A 178 9.68 8.05 25.50
CA LEU A 178 10.68 8.81 24.77
C LEU A 178 10.11 10.13 24.25
N ARG A 179 10.89 11.19 24.35
CA ARG A 179 10.64 12.46 23.66
C ARG A 179 11.47 12.53 22.40
N ILE A 180 10.87 12.21 21.27
CA ILE A 180 11.51 12.16 19.97
C ILE A 180 10.96 13.24 19.03
N VAL A 181 11.72 13.57 17.99
CA VAL A 181 11.28 14.39 16.86
C VAL A 181 11.03 13.48 15.68
N ASP A 182 9.81 13.38 15.22
CA ASP A 182 9.45 12.66 14.01
C ASP A 182 9.80 13.51 12.76
N VAL A 183 10.48 12.90 11.80
CA VAL A 183 10.91 13.55 10.56
C VAL A 183 10.25 12.81 9.38
N PRO A 184 9.24 13.43 8.74
CA PRO A 184 8.56 12.83 7.61
C PRO A 184 9.37 12.94 6.31
N PHE A 185 9.33 11.88 5.50
CA PHE A 185 9.85 11.81 4.13
C PHE A 185 8.73 11.38 3.19
N ASP A 186 8.89 11.63 1.88
CA ASP A 186 7.89 11.24 0.87
C ASP A 186 7.87 9.72 0.57
N GLY A 187 8.90 8.98 1.00
CA GLY A 187 9.02 7.53 0.81
C GLY A 187 10.40 7.01 1.21
N ASP A 188 10.59 5.68 1.13
CA ASP A 188 11.88 5.04 1.40
C ASP A 188 12.99 5.60 0.49
N GLY A 189 12.67 5.95 -0.76
CA GLY A 189 13.62 6.50 -1.73
C GLY A 189 14.28 7.81 -1.31
N THR A 190 13.64 8.61 -0.46
CA THR A 190 14.20 9.83 0.14
C THR A 190 14.70 9.62 1.57
N MET A 191 14.04 8.76 2.34
CA MET A 191 14.38 8.48 3.73
C MET A 191 15.68 7.68 3.88
N VAL A 192 15.91 6.65 3.05
CA VAL A 192 17.12 5.81 3.14
C VAL A 192 18.40 6.59 2.82
N PRO A 193 18.48 7.42 1.77
CA PRO A 193 19.62 8.32 1.59
C PRO A 193 19.87 9.27 2.76
N ALA A 194 18.79 9.82 3.38
CA ALA A 194 18.93 10.68 4.55
C ALA A 194 19.48 9.93 5.78
N LEU A 195 19.11 8.66 5.97
CA LEU A 195 19.67 7.79 7.01
C LEU A 195 21.15 7.50 6.73
N LEU A 196 21.51 7.11 5.52
CA LEU A 196 22.89 6.85 5.11
C LEU A 196 23.77 8.10 5.21
N GLY A 197 23.23 9.28 4.90
CA GLY A 197 23.89 10.58 5.04
C GLY A 197 23.99 11.11 6.47
N GLY A 198 23.35 10.44 7.45
CA GLY A 198 23.34 10.87 8.85
C GLY A 198 22.43 12.08 9.15
N HIS A 199 21.54 12.48 8.21
CA HIS A 199 20.57 13.57 8.43
C HIS A 199 19.51 13.18 9.45
N VAL A 200 19.20 11.89 9.55
CA VAL A 200 18.44 11.27 10.65
C VAL A 200 19.23 10.09 11.20
N PRO A 201 19.38 9.97 12.54
CA PRO A 201 20.17 8.88 13.13
C PRO A 201 19.44 7.54 13.13
N VAL A 202 18.11 7.57 13.09
CA VAL A 202 17.23 6.39 13.09
C VAL A 202 16.15 6.58 12.04
N ALA A 203 15.77 5.52 11.36
CA ALA A 203 14.65 5.52 10.43
C ALA A 203 13.93 4.15 10.43
N THR A 204 12.75 4.13 9.82
CA THR A 204 11.91 2.92 9.71
C THR A 204 11.67 2.49 8.26
N PRO A 205 12.73 2.14 7.52
CA PRO A 205 12.61 1.71 6.14
C PRO A 205 12.01 0.30 6.02
N VAL A 206 11.54 -0.03 4.81
CA VAL A 206 11.13 -1.38 4.45
C VAL A 206 12.38 -2.24 4.20
N LEU A 207 12.38 -3.48 4.70
CA LEU A 207 13.51 -4.42 4.60
C LEU A 207 13.97 -4.62 3.16
N SER A 208 13.05 -4.83 2.21
CA SER A 208 13.37 -5.04 0.79
C SER A 208 14.14 -3.88 0.16
N VAL A 209 13.98 -2.65 0.66
CA VAL A 209 14.72 -1.48 0.17
C VAL A 209 16.13 -1.41 0.74
N ILE A 210 16.31 -1.84 2.00
CA ILE A 210 17.60 -1.72 2.70
C ILE A 210 18.43 -3.00 2.70
N LYS A 211 17.91 -4.12 2.20
CA LYS A 211 18.63 -5.40 2.18
C LYS A 211 20.06 -5.27 1.61
N PRO A 212 20.29 -4.65 0.43
CA PRO A 212 21.64 -4.47 -0.09
C PRO A 212 22.54 -3.66 0.85
N MET A 213 21.99 -2.74 1.65
CA MET A 213 22.74 -1.93 2.62
C MET A 213 23.06 -2.73 3.89
N LEU A 214 22.19 -3.67 4.30
CA LEU A 214 22.48 -4.59 5.40
C LEU A 214 23.58 -5.58 5.01
N GLU A 215 23.47 -6.21 3.85
CA GLU A 215 24.48 -7.12 3.30
C GLU A 215 25.83 -6.42 3.06
N GLY A 216 25.79 -5.19 2.54
CA GLY A 216 26.94 -4.32 2.35
C GLY A 216 27.49 -3.67 3.63
N LYS A 217 26.96 -4.04 4.81
CA LYS A 217 27.35 -3.49 6.12
C LYS A 217 27.38 -1.96 6.16
N LYS A 218 26.40 -1.31 5.53
CA LYS A 218 26.19 0.14 5.58
C LYS A 218 25.15 0.54 6.61
N LEU A 219 24.17 -0.34 6.86
CA LEU A 219 23.11 -0.18 7.84
C LEU A 219 23.08 -1.37 8.81
N LYS A 220 22.46 -1.17 9.99
CA LYS A 220 22.04 -2.18 10.96
C LYS A 220 20.52 -2.04 11.14
N ALA A 221 19.81 -3.16 11.30
CA ALA A 221 18.40 -3.16 11.69
C ALA A 221 18.26 -3.86 13.06
N PHE A 222 17.48 -3.24 13.96
CA PHE A 222 17.34 -3.71 15.35
C PHE A 222 16.03 -4.43 15.62
N SER A 223 15.04 -4.22 14.79
CA SER A 223 13.74 -4.89 14.93
C SER A 223 12.95 -4.86 13.63
N VAL A 224 11.99 -5.80 13.51
CA VAL A 224 11.00 -5.85 12.43
C VAL A 224 9.59 -5.72 13.00
N TRP A 225 8.68 -5.06 12.24
CA TRP A 225 7.25 -4.97 12.56
C TRP A 225 6.52 -6.22 12.06
N LEU A 226 6.72 -7.32 12.72
CA LEU A 226 6.08 -8.61 12.50
C LEU A 226 5.77 -9.28 13.84
N GLN A 227 4.85 -10.25 13.85
CA GLN A 227 4.55 -11.05 15.04
C GLN A 227 5.70 -11.98 15.43
N THR A 228 6.47 -12.44 14.43
CA THR A 228 7.65 -13.28 14.58
C THR A 228 8.78 -12.74 13.72
N ARG A 229 9.99 -13.23 13.90
CA ARG A 229 11.14 -12.85 13.04
C ARG A 229 10.88 -13.17 11.58
N ALA A 230 11.38 -12.32 10.69
CA ALA A 230 11.34 -12.60 9.26
C ALA A 230 12.31 -13.74 8.92
N PRO A 231 11.87 -14.78 8.18
CA PRO A 231 12.75 -15.90 7.80
C PRO A 231 14.00 -15.49 7.02
N SER A 232 13.95 -14.40 6.28
CA SER A 232 15.08 -13.88 5.50
C SER A 232 16.13 -13.12 6.31
N VAL A 233 15.78 -12.72 7.54
CA VAL A 233 16.66 -12.01 8.49
C VAL A 233 16.45 -12.54 9.91
N PRO A 234 16.73 -13.82 10.17
CA PRO A 234 16.38 -14.49 11.43
C PRO A 234 17.10 -13.90 12.65
N ASP A 235 18.18 -13.18 12.43
CA ASP A 235 18.94 -12.52 13.50
C ASP A 235 18.32 -11.20 13.96
N ILE A 236 17.36 -10.63 13.19
CA ILE A 236 16.68 -9.39 13.56
C ILE A 236 15.42 -9.74 14.36
N PRO A 237 15.33 -9.33 15.64
CA PRO A 237 14.17 -9.62 16.48
C PRO A 237 12.89 -8.97 15.98
N ALA A 238 11.75 -9.60 16.25
CA ALA A 238 10.45 -9.01 16.05
C ALA A 238 10.05 -8.10 17.24
N MET A 239 9.22 -7.07 17.00
CA MET A 239 8.78 -6.14 18.05
C MET A 239 8.18 -6.83 19.30
N PRO A 240 7.38 -7.92 19.18
CA PRO A 240 6.85 -8.60 20.36
C PRO A 240 7.91 -9.25 21.27
N GLU A 241 9.09 -9.56 20.76
CA GLU A 241 10.20 -10.08 21.60
C GLU A 241 10.72 -9.04 22.60
N PHE A 242 10.43 -7.76 22.37
CA PHE A 242 10.70 -6.65 23.29
C PHE A 242 9.47 -6.26 24.13
N GLY A 243 8.34 -6.98 23.99
CA GLY A 243 7.09 -6.67 24.67
C GLY A 243 6.18 -5.65 23.97
N TYR A 244 6.53 -5.19 22.75
CA TYR A 244 5.72 -4.22 22.01
C TYR A 244 4.62 -4.94 21.24
N LYS A 245 3.40 -4.39 21.29
CA LYS A 245 2.23 -4.94 20.58
C LYS A 245 2.28 -4.62 19.09
N ILE A 246 1.93 -5.60 18.27
CA ILE A 246 1.66 -5.41 16.83
C ILE A 246 0.20 -5.78 16.56
N PRO A 247 -0.70 -4.81 16.45
CA PRO A 247 -2.14 -5.07 16.29
C PRO A 247 -2.54 -5.44 14.87
N TYR A 248 -1.69 -5.15 13.88
CA TYR A 248 -1.94 -5.39 12.47
C TYR A 248 -0.63 -5.53 11.68
N VAL A 249 -0.74 -6.14 10.51
CA VAL A 249 0.36 -6.25 9.54
C VAL A 249 0.04 -5.33 8.35
N PRO A 250 0.98 -4.48 7.90
CA PRO A 250 0.75 -3.66 6.70
C PRO A 250 0.66 -4.54 5.46
N PHE A 251 0.01 -4.04 4.42
CA PHE A 251 -0.16 -4.76 3.17
C PHE A 251 -0.05 -3.85 1.96
N GLN A 252 0.12 -4.45 0.79
CA GLN A 252 0.03 -3.83 -0.52
C GLN A 252 -0.86 -4.68 -1.42
N GLY A 253 -1.75 -4.05 -2.18
CA GLY A 253 -2.72 -4.76 -3.00
C GLY A 253 -3.24 -3.93 -4.16
N PHE A 254 -3.96 -4.61 -5.05
CA PHE A 254 -4.62 -3.99 -6.20
C PHE A 254 -6.02 -3.49 -5.86
N TYR A 255 -6.35 -2.35 -6.45
CA TYR A 255 -7.63 -1.66 -6.32
C TYR A 255 -8.09 -1.13 -7.67
N ALA A 256 -9.40 -0.98 -7.82
CA ALA A 256 -10.04 -0.32 -8.94
C ALA A 256 -10.99 0.77 -8.44
N PRO A 257 -11.49 1.67 -9.32
CA PRO A 257 -12.62 2.54 -8.99
C PRO A 257 -13.84 1.71 -8.56
N LYS A 258 -14.66 2.27 -7.66
CA LYS A 258 -15.80 1.56 -7.01
C LYS A 258 -16.71 0.82 -7.98
N GLU A 259 -17.12 1.47 -9.06
CA GLU A 259 -18.11 0.95 -10.02
C GLU A 259 -17.51 0.03 -11.10
N THR A 260 -16.26 -0.42 -10.95
CA THR A 260 -15.62 -1.33 -11.91
C THR A 260 -16.37 -2.66 -11.96
N PRO A 261 -16.72 -3.19 -13.16
CA PRO A 261 -17.51 -4.42 -13.30
C PRO A 261 -16.86 -5.65 -12.65
N ASP A 262 -17.69 -6.57 -12.13
CA ASP A 262 -17.25 -7.81 -11.46
C ASP A 262 -16.36 -8.67 -12.32
N GLU A 263 -16.65 -8.78 -13.59
CA GLU A 263 -15.88 -9.55 -14.57
C GLU A 263 -14.44 -9.02 -14.74
N VAL A 264 -14.27 -7.69 -14.68
CA VAL A 264 -12.96 -7.04 -14.73
C VAL A 264 -12.18 -7.33 -13.45
N ILE A 265 -12.81 -7.16 -12.27
CA ILE A 265 -12.22 -7.47 -10.97
C ILE A 265 -11.73 -8.91 -10.94
N LYS A 266 -12.62 -9.85 -11.28
CA LYS A 266 -12.32 -11.29 -11.32
C LYS A 266 -11.18 -11.62 -12.29
N LYS A 267 -11.18 -10.98 -13.48
CA LYS A 267 -10.12 -11.19 -14.47
C LYS A 267 -8.76 -10.75 -13.96
N ILE A 268 -8.66 -9.56 -13.34
CA ILE A 268 -7.40 -9.06 -12.77
C ILE A 268 -6.95 -9.91 -11.59
N ASP A 269 -7.88 -10.27 -10.69
CA ASP A 269 -7.59 -11.15 -9.55
C ASP A 269 -7.00 -12.50 -10.00
N GLU A 270 -7.62 -13.16 -10.98
CA GLU A 270 -7.12 -14.42 -11.58
C GLU A 270 -5.72 -14.26 -12.18
N VAL A 271 -5.47 -13.13 -12.85
CA VAL A 271 -4.15 -12.84 -13.44
C VAL A 271 -3.10 -12.67 -12.35
N VAL A 272 -3.40 -11.86 -11.33
CA VAL A 272 -2.46 -11.63 -10.21
C VAL A 272 -2.21 -12.94 -9.46
N ARG A 273 -3.24 -13.76 -9.20
CA ARG A 273 -3.07 -15.08 -8.59
C ARG A 273 -2.08 -15.93 -9.36
N LYS A 274 -2.24 -16.07 -10.69
CA LYS A 274 -1.30 -16.82 -11.53
C LYS A 274 0.12 -16.26 -11.49
N VAL A 275 0.25 -14.92 -11.43
CA VAL A 275 1.56 -14.27 -11.27
C VAL A 275 2.19 -14.64 -9.92
N THR A 276 1.42 -14.66 -8.84
CA THR A 276 1.96 -15.02 -7.51
C THR A 276 2.31 -16.50 -7.39
N GLU A 277 1.74 -17.38 -8.23
CA GLU A 277 2.08 -18.79 -8.33
C GLU A 277 3.31 -19.05 -9.23
N ASP A 278 3.73 -18.07 -10.04
CA ASP A 278 4.88 -18.18 -10.95
C ASP A 278 6.20 -18.27 -10.16
N LYS A 279 6.99 -19.31 -10.45
CA LYS A 279 8.25 -19.56 -9.73
C LYS A 279 9.27 -18.44 -9.91
N GLU A 280 9.40 -17.87 -11.11
CA GLU A 280 10.34 -16.77 -11.37
C GLU A 280 9.93 -15.52 -10.57
N PHE A 281 8.62 -15.25 -10.49
CA PHE A 281 8.10 -14.16 -9.67
C PHE A 281 8.42 -14.36 -8.18
N GLN A 282 8.17 -15.57 -7.66
CA GLN A 282 8.47 -15.91 -6.26
C GLN A 282 9.97 -15.81 -5.96
N ASP A 283 10.83 -16.33 -6.83
CA ASP A 283 12.28 -16.28 -6.66
C ASP A 283 12.80 -14.84 -6.67
N LYS A 284 12.28 -13.96 -7.55
CA LYS A 284 12.61 -12.54 -7.57
C LYS A 284 12.16 -11.82 -6.29
N ASN A 285 10.94 -12.09 -5.80
CA ASN A 285 10.45 -11.52 -4.55
C ASN A 285 11.30 -11.97 -3.36
N LYS A 286 11.61 -13.26 -3.27
CA LYS A 286 12.47 -13.82 -2.23
C LYS A 286 13.87 -13.17 -2.25
N ALA A 287 14.46 -12.96 -3.43
CA ALA A 287 15.75 -12.30 -3.56
C ALA A 287 15.75 -10.84 -3.06
N MET A 288 14.59 -10.19 -3.08
CA MET A 288 14.39 -8.80 -2.60
C MET A 288 13.79 -8.72 -1.19
N ASP A 289 13.60 -9.84 -0.47
CA ASP A 289 12.87 -9.92 0.81
C ASP A 289 11.46 -9.28 0.76
N MET A 290 10.80 -9.43 -0.36
CA MET A 290 9.41 -9.06 -0.51
C MET A 290 8.52 -10.26 -0.21
N VAL A 291 7.79 -10.21 0.89
CA VAL A 291 6.89 -11.30 1.29
C VAL A 291 5.65 -11.27 0.42
N VAL A 292 5.41 -12.35 -0.31
CA VAL A 292 4.19 -12.56 -1.11
C VAL A 292 3.19 -13.35 -0.27
N GLU A 293 2.06 -12.71 0.04
CA GLU A 293 0.89 -13.32 0.70
C GLU A 293 -0.35 -12.95 -0.10
N TYR A 294 -0.63 -13.75 -1.13
CA TYR A 294 -1.80 -13.51 -1.97
C TYR A 294 -3.09 -13.84 -1.21
N GLU A 295 -4.02 -12.90 -1.24
CA GLU A 295 -5.42 -13.08 -0.83
C GLU A 295 -6.31 -12.56 -1.96
N ASP A 296 -7.29 -13.38 -2.37
CA ASP A 296 -8.30 -13.00 -3.36
C ASP A 296 -9.20 -11.86 -2.88
N THR A 297 -10.07 -11.37 -3.76
CA THR A 297 -11.00 -10.28 -3.47
C THR A 297 -11.77 -10.51 -2.16
N THR A 298 -12.32 -11.70 -1.95
CA THR A 298 -13.16 -12.03 -0.78
C THR A 298 -12.37 -12.01 0.52
N LEU A 299 -11.18 -12.59 0.52
CA LEU A 299 -10.30 -12.63 1.69
C LEU A 299 -9.75 -11.25 1.99
N HIS A 300 -9.39 -10.49 0.95
CA HIS A 300 -8.89 -9.13 1.10
C HIS A 300 -9.94 -8.17 1.67
N GLU A 301 -11.20 -8.25 1.24
CA GLU A 301 -12.30 -7.48 1.83
C GLU A 301 -12.46 -7.77 3.33
N LYS A 302 -12.46 -9.05 3.72
CA LYS A 302 -12.50 -9.46 5.13
C LYS A 302 -11.29 -8.95 5.91
N TYR A 303 -10.10 -8.97 5.29
CA TYR A 303 -8.89 -8.43 5.90
C TYR A 303 -9.01 -6.92 6.13
N LEU A 304 -9.49 -6.16 5.16
CA LEU A 304 -9.69 -4.71 5.27
C LEU A 304 -10.61 -4.32 6.44
N LEU A 305 -11.70 -5.06 6.65
CA LEU A 305 -12.60 -4.82 7.79
C LEU A 305 -11.88 -5.01 9.13
N ARG A 306 -11.12 -6.11 9.28
CA ARG A 306 -10.33 -6.37 10.50
C ARG A 306 -9.22 -5.34 10.68
N TYR A 307 -8.52 -5.00 9.59
CA TYR A 307 -7.47 -4.00 9.59
C TYR A 307 -7.98 -2.64 10.10
N LYS A 308 -9.11 -2.15 9.57
CA LYS A 308 -9.75 -0.91 10.01
C LYS A 308 -10.01 -0.92 11.52
N THR A 309 -10.67 -1.95 12.01
CA THR A 309 -11.01 -2.08 13.44
C THR A 309 -9.76 -2.11 14.31
N ASN A 310 -8.78 -2.95 13.98
CA ASN A 310 -7.58 -3.11 14.76
C ASN A 310 -6.73 -1.82 14.82
N VAL A 311 -6.57 -1.14 13.68
CA VAL A 311 -5.82 0.11 13.63
C VAL A 311 -6.54 1.23 14.41
N GLN A 312 -7.86 1.33 14.31
CA GLN A 312 -8.63 2.34 15.07
C GLN A 312 -8.52 2.11 16.58
N VAL A 313 -8.62 0.86 17.04
CA VAL A 313 -8.43 0.50 18.45
C VAL A 313 -7.03 0.88 18.89
N PHE A 314 -6.02 0.47 18.13
CA PHE A 314 -4.62 0.75 18.41
C PHE A 314 -4.32 2.26 18.50
N LEU A 315 -4.80 3.06 17.55
CA LEU A 315 -4.60 4.52 17.57
C LEU A 315 -5.19 5.17 18.81
N ARG A 316 -6.33 4.66 19.33
CA ARG A 316 -6.93 5.13 20.58
C ARG A 316 -6.12 4.71 21.80
N GLU A 317 -5.68 3.44 21.87
CA GLU A 317 -4.87 2.92 22.99
C GLU A 317 -3.53 3.65 23.09
N GLU A 318 -2.91 3.97 21.95
CA GLU A 318 -1.66 4.73 21.87
C GLU A 318 -1.85 6.26 22.11
N GLY A 319 -3.08 6.73 22.31
CA GLY A 319 -3.38 8.15 22.51
C GLY A 319 -3.09 9.02 21.27
N LEU A 320 -3.03 8.40 20.08
CA LEU A 320 -2.74 9.09 18.81
C LEU A 320 -3.98 9.75 18.21
N VAL A 321 -5.17 9.41 18.71
CA VAL A 321 -6.44 10.01 18.33
C VAL A 321 -7.23 10.39 19.56
N LYS A 322 -7.99 11.50 19.50
CA LYS A 322 -8.88 11.91 20.60
C LYS A 322 -10.02 10.89 20.73
N LYS A 323 -10.43 10.65 21.96
CA LYS A 323 -11.63 9.85 22.29
C LYS A 323 -12.88 10.46 21.70
#